data_44d6948935c41278d5d0201f1186d3c5
#
_entry.id   44d6948935c41278d5d0201f1186d3c5
#
_cell.length_a   1.000
_cell.length_b   1.000
_cell.length_c   1.000
_cell.angle_alpha   90.00
_cell.angle_beta   90.00
_cell.angle_gamma   90.00
#
_symmetry.space_group_name_H-M   'P 1'
#
loop_
_entity.id
_entity.type
_entity.pdbx_description
1 polymer ?
#
loop_
_entity_poly.entity_id
_entity_poly.type
_entity_poly.pdbx_seq_one_letter_code
_entity_poly.pdbx_strand_id
1 'polypeptide(L)'
;WRLITHTDPTRPKSIYGACKIFGEAIGHWYSDRYDMSVLCIRLGGVREANRPTQKRQYPGWLEQRDCVDMIDRCLSAPESLKYDIFNAISDNKYRWRDISHAKEILGWEPMGRAENHDLDDPGGWHQVLDGDQKLNR
;
A
#
# COMPACT_ATOMS: atom_id res chain seq x y z
N TRP A 1 -9.84 -15.78 -2.80
CA TRP A 1 -9.28 -14.42 -2.71
C TRP A 1 -7.93 -14.47 -1.99
N ARG A 2 -6.83 -14.20 -2.70
CA ARG A 2 -5.49 -14.13 -2.14
C ARG A 2 -5.05 -12.66 -2.10
N LEU A 3 -4.53 -12.22 -0.96
CA LEU A 3 -3.94 -10.89 -0.85
C LEU A 3 -2.59 -10.86 -1.60
N ILE A 4 -2.30 -9.72 -2.23
CA ILE A 4 -1.01 -9.48 -2.91
C ILE A 4 0.00 -9.05 -1.84
N THR A 5 1.07 -9.82 -1.71
CA THR A 5 2.17 -9.54 -0.78
C THR A 5 3.19 -8.58 -1.39
N HIS A 6 4.12 -8.10 -0.58
CA HIS A 6 5.23 -7.27 -1.05
C HIS A 6 6.20 -8.03 -1.97
N THR A 7 6.29 -9.36 -1.83
CA THR A 7 7.17 -10.24 -2.60
C THR A 7 6.56 -10.75 -3.89
N ASP A 8 5.26 -10.51 -4.15
CA ASP A 8 4.63 -10.92 -5.39
C ASP A 8 5.29 -10.24 -6.60
N PRO A 9 5.48 -10.96 -7.72
CA PRO A 9 6.06 -10.40 -8.94
C PRO A 9 5.32 -9.15 -9.41
N THR A 10 6.05 -8.09 -9.66
CA THR A 10 5.48 -6.83 -10.14
C THR A 10 5.04 -6.94 -11.60
N ARG A 11 3.83 -6.43 -11.91
CA ARG A 11 3.30 -6.39 -13.28
C ARG A 11 2.68 -5.01 -13.56
N PRO A 12 3.49 -4.00 -13.90
CA PRO A 12 2.99 -2.64 -14.10
C PRO A 12 2.07 -2.58 -15.32
N LYS A 13 0.98 -1.80 -15.20
CA LYS A 13 0.03 -1.56 -16.29
C LYS A 13 0.19 -0.18 -16.92
N SER A 14 1.18 0.59 -16.48
CA SER A 14 1.47 1.94 -16.98
C SER A 14 2.95 2.26 -16.86
N ILE A 15 3.41 3.24 -17.63
CA ILE A 15 4.77 3.78 -17.52
C ILE A 15 5.03 4.31 -16.11
N TYR A 16 4.05 4.99 -15.51
CA TYR A 16 4.15 5.45 -14.12
C TYR A 16 4.45 4.29 -13.16
N GLY A 17 3.69 3.20 -13.26
CA GLY A 17 3.93 1.99 -12.45
C GLY A 17 5.32 1.39 -12.68
N ALA A 18 5.78 1.35 -13.95
CA ALA A 18 7.12 0.88 -14.29
C ALA A 18 8.21 1.76 -13.66
N CYS A 19 8.06 3.09 -13.68
CA CYS A 19 8.98 4.02 -13.03
C CYS A 19 9.03 3.81 -11.50
N LYS A 20 7.90 3.46 -10.85
CA LYS A 20 7.89 3.15 -9.42
C LYS A 20 8.67 1.88 -9.10
N ILE A 21 8.52 0.83 -9.91
CA ILE A 21 9.30 -0.41 -9.76
C ILE A 21 10.78 -0.15 -10.01
N PHE A 22 11.12 0.68 -11.00
CA PHE A 22 12.49 1.10 -11.23
C PHE A 22 13.07 1.82 -10.00
N GLY A 23 12.26 2.67 -9.32
CA GLY A 23 12.67 3.30 -8.06
C GLY A 23 12.97 2.30 -6.94
N GLU A 24 12.15 1.23 -6.81
CA GLU A 24 12.43 0.15 -5.86
C GLU A 24 13.77 -0.54 -6.18
N ALA A 25 14.02 -0.86 -7.45
CA ALA A 25 15.26 -1.49 -7.88
C ALA A 25 16.50 -0.60 -7.66
N ILE A 26 16.40 0.69 -7.95
CA ILE A 26 17.46 1.67 -7.68
C ILE A 26 17.70 1.80 -6.17
N GLY A 27 16.63 1.86 -5.37
CA GLY A 27 16.73 1.89 -3.91
C GLY A 27 17.48 0.68 -3.36
N HIS A 28 17.19 -0.51 -3.87
CA HIS A 28 17.91 -1.74 -3.50
C HIS A 28 19.41 -1.63 -3.84
N TRP A 29 19.72 -1.19 -5.06
CA TRP A 29 21.12 -1.01 -5.49
C TRP A 29 21.88 -0.01 -4.59
N TYR A 30 21.26 1.11 -4.20
CA TYR A 30 21.85 2.07 -3.28
C TYR A 30 22.08 1.47 -1.89
N SER A 31 21.11 0.70 -1.40
CA SER A 31 21.24 -0.01 -0.12
C SER A 31 22.46 -0.94 -0.13
N ASP A 32 22.59 -1.79 -1.14
CA ASP A 32 23.71 -2.74 -1.25
C ASP A 32 25.06 -2.06 -1.44
N ARG A 33 25.08 -0.99 -2.23
CA ARG A 33 26.34 -0.33 -2.64
C ARG A 33 26.91 0.60 -1.59
N TYR A 34 26.03 1.26 -0.81
CA TYR A 34 26.41 2.34 0.10
C TYR A 34 26.00 2.09 1.55
N ASP A 35 25.52 0.90 1.85
CA ASP A 35 25.03 0.52 3.18
C ASP A 35 23.89 1.44 3.70
N MET A 36 23.11 2.01 2.78
CA MET A 36 21.98 2.90 3.10
C MET A 36 20.76 2.11 3.53
N SER A 37 20.02 2.62 4.51
CA SER A 37 18.64 2.15 4.76
C SER A 37 17.70 2.78 3.75
N VAL A 38 17.08 1.95 2.90
CA VAL A 38 16.11 2.36 1.88
C VAL A 38 14.83 1.55 2.04
N LEU A 39 13.82 2.15 2.62
CA LEU A 39 12.52 1.51 2.85
C LEU A 39 11.50 2.03 1.85
N CYS A 40 11.01 1.16 0.99
CA CYS A 40 10.07 1.49 -0.07
C CYS A 40 8.62 1.30 0.42
N ILE A 41 7.78 2.33 0.28
CA ILE A 41 6.40 2.27 0.70
C ILE A 41 5.48 2.28 -0.53
N ARG A 42 4.73 1.21 -0.76
CA ARG A 42 3.68 1.12 -1.77
C ARG A 42 2.39 1.68 -1.20
N LEU A 43 2.25 3.00 -1.27
CA LEU A 43 1.13 3.74 -0.67
C LEU A 43 -0.21 3.40 -1.33
N GLY A 44 -1.25 3.35 -0.51
CA GLY A 44 -2.63 3.43 -0.92
C GLY A 44 -3.05 4.83 -1.35
N GLY A 45 -4.33 5.00 -1.62
CA GLY A 45 -4.90 6.28 -2.01
C GLY A 45 -5.14 7.20 -0.80
N VAL A 46 -4.20 8.09 -0.50
CA VAL A 46 -4.42 9.18 0.47
C VAL A 46 -5.22 10.29 -0.20
N ARG A 47 -6.23 10.80 0.48
CA ARG A 47 -7.13 11.83 -0.03
C ARG A 47 -7.11 13.07 0.86
N GLU A 48 -7.25 14.25 0.25
CA GLU A 48 -7.31 15.53 0.96
C GLU A 48 -8.40 15.57 2.03
N ALA A 49 -9.61 15.11 1.68
CA ALA A 49 -10.74 15.04 2.60
C ALA A 49 -10.63 13.92 3.66
N ASN A 50 -9.52 13.19 3.70
CA ASN A 50 -9.27 12.04 4.57
C ASN A 50 -10.41 11.00 4.59
N ARG A 51 -11.07 10.82 3.47
CA ARG A 51 -12.12 9.81 3.28
C ARG A 51 -12.19 9.35 1.83
N PRO A 52 -12.64 8.12 1.56
CA PRO A 52 -12.98 7.73 0.20
C PRO A 52 -14.20 8.53 -0.28
N THR A 53 -14.26 8.81 -1.58
CA THR A 53 -15.38 9.49 -2.23
C THR A 53 -16.19 8.58 -3.13
N GLN A 54 -15.67 7.37 -3.38
CA GLN A 54 -16.31 6.32 -4.19
C GLN A 54 -15.99 4.95 -3.59
N LYS A 55 -16.92 4.01 -3.64
CA LYS A 55 -16.73 2.64 -3.09
C LYS A 55 -15.57 1.89 -3.74
N ARG A 56 -15.28 2.11 -5.02
CA ARG A 56 -14.11 1.54 -5.72
C ARG A 56 -12.75 1.90 -5.09
N GLN A 57 -12.72 2.91 -4.23
CA GLN A 57 -11.50 3.33 -3.54
C GLN A 57 -11.29 2.58 -2.23
N TYR A 58 -12.34 1.93 -1.68
CA TYR A 58 -12.29 1.25 -0.39
C TYR A 58 -11.12 0.26 -0.26
N PRO A 59 -10.87 -0.62 -1.25
CA PRO A 59 -9.82 -1.62 -1.09
C PRO A 59 -8.40 -1.05 -0.96
N GLY A 60 -8.16 0.11 -1.55
CA GLY A 60 -6.84 0.74 -1.60
C GLY A 60 -6.74 2.07 -0.86
N TRP A 61 -7.74 2.44 -0.08
CA TRP A 61 -7.70 3.69 0.68
C TRP A 61 -6.70 3.62 1.84
N LEU A 62 -6.04 4.74 2.08
CA LEU A 62 -5.10 4.93 3.19
C LEU A 62 -5.48 6.21 3.94
N GLU A 63 -5.81 6.08 5.21
CA GLU A 63 -6.04 7.22 6.11
C GLU A 63 -4.78 8.04 6.29
N GLN A 64 -4.93 9.37 6.38
CA GLN A 64 -3.78 10.28 6.53
C GLN A 64 -2.95 9.95 7.78
N ARG A 65 -3.59 9.65 8.91
CA ARG A 65 -2.89 9.27 10.14
C ARG A 65 -2.11 7.95 9.98
N ASP A 66 -2.70 6.95 9.35
CA ASP A 66 -2.02 5.68 9.08
C ASP A 66 -0.82 5.88 8.15
N CYS A 67 -0.94 6.80 7.18
CA CYS A 67 0.15 7.18 6.29
C CYS A 67 1.31 7.83 7.06
N VAL A 68 1.00 8.77 7.96
CA VAL A 68 2.01 9.44 8.79
C VAL A 68 2.69 8.43 9.72
N ASP A 69 1.92 7.58 10.40
CA ASP A 69 2.47 6.54 11.30
C ASP A 69 3.39 5.56 10.53
N MET A 70 3.01 5.18 9.30
CA MET A 70 3.87 4.34 8.44
C MET A 70 5.22 5.01 8.14
N ILE A 71 5.20 6.29 7.79
CA ILE A 71 6.42 7.04 7.48
C ILE A 71 7.28 7.19 8.74
N ASP A 72 6.68 7.52 9.87
CA ASP A 72 7.38 7.66 11.15
C ASP A 72 8.06 6.35 11.56
N ARG A 73 7.38 5.22 11.43
CA ARG A 73 7.95 3.89 11.71
C ARG A 73 9.09 3.53 10.77
N CYS A 74 8.99 3.88 9.48
CA CYS A 74 10.11 3.68 8.55
C CYS A 74 11.32 4.54 8.94
N LEU A 75 11.12 5.80 9.34
CA LEU A 75 12.20 6.69 9.78
C LEU A 75 12.82 6.26 11.11
N SER A 76 12.04 5.61 11.97
CA SER A 76 12.48 5.11 13.28
C SER A 76 12.94 3.65 13.24
N ALA A 77 12.95 3.02 12.08
CA ALA A 77 13.37 1.63 11.93
C ALA A 77 14.86 1.47 12.30
N PRO A 78 15.28 0.30 12.82
CA PRO A 78 16.66 0.07 13.20
C PRO A 78 17.57 0.14 11.96
N GLU A 79 18.77 0.66 12.14
CA GLU A 79 19.78 0.78 11.06
C GLU A 79 20.17 -0.56 10.41
N SER A 80 19.92 -1.68 11.09
CA SER A 80 20.10 -3.02 10.53
C SER A 80 19.10 -3.37 9.44
N LEU A 81 17.95 -2.69 9.36
CA LEU A 81 16.97 -2.83 8.28
C LEU A 81 17.43 -1.99 7.09
N LYS A 82 18.16 -2.61 6.19
CA LYS A 82 18.82 -1.91 5.07
C LYS A 82 17.89 -1.71 3.88
N TYR A 83 17.15 -2.75 3.48
CA TYR A 83 16.20 -2.63 2.37
C TYR A 83 14.94 -3.43 2.65
N ASP A 84 13.79 -2.82 2.43
CA ASP A 84 12.51 -3.53 2.47
C ASP A 84 11.43 -2.79 1.67
N ILE A 85 10.31 -3.50 1.41
CA ILE A 85 9.15 -2.97 0.68
C ILE A 85 7.89 -3.22 1.50
N PHE A 86 7.15 -2.18 1.82
CA PHE A 86 5.94 -2.24 2.62
C PHE A 86 4.70 -1.83 1.84
N ASN A 87 3.64 -2.64 1.90
CA ASN A 87 2.33 -2.22 1.46
C ASN A 87 1.67 -1.38 2.56
N ALA A 88 1.24 -0.16 2.23
CA ALA A 88 0.57 0.75 3.15
C ALA A 88 -0.83 1.08 2.64
N ILE A 89 -1.82 0.38 3.14
CA ILE A 89 -3.26 0.68 3.02
C ILE A 89 -3.89 0.50 4.39
N SER A 90 -4.94 1.26 4.71
CA SER A 90 -5.65 1.12 5.98
C SER A 90 -6.26 -0.27 6.14
N ASP A 91 -6.72 -0.63 7.34
CA ASP A 91 -7.28 -1.96 7.65
C ASP A 91 -8.67 -2.17 7.01
N ASN A 92 -8.75 -1.88 5.71
CA ASN A 92 -9.98 -1.97 4.93
C ASN A 92 -10.45 -3.42 4.79
N LYS A 93 -11.74 -3.65 4.95
CA LYS A 93 -12.36 -4.98 4.83
C LYS A 93 -12.12 -5.64 3.47
N TYR A 94 -12.13 -4.84 2.41
CA TYR A 94 -12.00 -5.32 1.02
C TYR A 94 -10.61 -5.11 0.44
N ARG A 95 -9.59 -4.95 1.29
CA ARG A 95 -8.21 -4.77 0.80
C ARG A 95 -7.76 -5.96 -0.04
N TRP A 96 -6.97 -5.66 -1.05
CA TRP A 96 -6.36 -6.65 -1.93
C TRP A 96 -4.84 -6.76 -1.73
N ARG A 97 -4.24 -5.87 -0.93
CA ARG A 97 -2.84 -5.95 -0.52
C ARG A 97 -2.71 -6.49 0.89
N ASP A 98 -1.72 -7.33 1.08
CA ASP A 98 -1.34 -7.80 2.40
C ASP A 98 -0.50 -6.72 3.12
N ILE A 99 -0.86 -6.44 4.37
CA ILE A 99 -0.17 -5.49 5.25
C ILE A 99 0.52 -6.19 6.43
N SER A 100 0.48 -7.52 6.48
CA SER A 100 1.03 -8.28 7.61
C SER A 100 2.54 -8.08 7.77
N HIS A 101 3.27 -7.97 6.66
CA HIS A 101 4.70 -7.72 6.68
C HIS A 101 5.06 -6.39 7.37
N ALA A 102 4.33 -5.32 7.09
CA ALA A 102 4.54 -4.03 7.77
C ALA A 102 4.19 -4.10 9.26
N LYS A 103 3.19 -4.90 9.64
CA LYS A 103 2.86 -5.16 11.05
C LYS A 103 3.98 -5.93 11.74
N GLU A 104 4.52 -6.95 11.11
CA GLU A 104 5.58 -7.81 11.66
C GLU A 104 6.90 -7.05 11.84
N ILE A 105 7.35 -6.35 10.80
CA ILE A 105 8.68 -5.73 10.78
C ILE A 105 8.71 -4.36 11.48
N LEU A 106 7.68 -3.53 11.25
CA LEU A 106 7.62 -2.17 11.76
C LEU A 106 6.68 -2.01 12.97
N GLY A 107 5.92 -3.04 13.33
CA GLY A 107 4.84 -2.93 14.30
C GLY A 107 3.72 -1.97 13.84
N TRP A 108 3.59 -1.72 12.52
CA TRP A 108 2.60 -0.79 11.99
C TRP A 108 1.20 -1.37 12.04
N GLU A 109 0.30 -0.71 12.78
CA GLU A 109 -1.08 -1.13 12.94
C GLU A 109 -2.03 -0.02 12.48
N PRO A 110 -2.46 -0.03 11.20
CA PRO A 110 -3.39 0.96 10.70
C PRO A 110 -4.75 0.85 11.39
N MET A 111 -5.35 2.00 11.70
CA MET A 111 -6.63 2.08 12.41
C MET A 111 -7.78 2.50 11.49
N GLY A 112 -7.47 3.12 10.36
CA GLY A 112 -8.46 3.57 9.38
C GLY A 112 -9.19 2.41 8.73
N ARG A 113 -10.47 2.61 8.43
CA ARG A 113 -11.32 1.66 7.70
C ARG A 113 -12.21 2.42 6.73
N ALA A 114 -12.07 2.14 5.46
CA ALA A 114 -12.87 2.79 4.42
C ALA A 114 -14.38 2.58 4.63
N GLU A 115 -14.76 1.45 5.19
CA GLU A 115 -16.15 1.05 5.45
C GLU A 115 -16.84 1.90 6.53
N ASN A 116 -16.07 2.62 7.35
CA ASN A 116 -16.61 3.57 8.33
C ASN A 116 -17.15 4.85 7.66
N HIS A 117 -16.91 5.03 6.35
CA HIS A 117 -17.40 6.13 5.56
C HIS A 117 -18.55 5.64 4.68
N ASP A 118 -19.78 5.94 5.08
CA ASP A 118 -20.95 5.61 4.26
C ASP A 118 -20.98 6.49 3.00
N LEU A 119 -21.11 5.84 1.84
CA LEU A 119 -21.15 6.51 0.55
C LEU A 119 -22.40 6.11 -0.21
N ASP A 120 -23.15 7.09 -0.64
CA ASP A 120 -24.26 6.91 -1.58
C ASP A 120 -23.70 6.69 -3.00
N ASP A 121 -23.26 5.46 -3.25
CA ASP A 121 -22.68 5.00 -4.52
C ASP A 121 -23.21 3.59 -4.84
N PRO A 122 -24.49 3.49 -5.28
CA PRO A 122 -25.18 2.20 -5.43
C PRO A 122 -24.53 1.28 -6.48
N GLY A 123 -23.83 1.83 -7.47
CA GLY A 123 -23.08 1.05 -8.49
C GLY A 123 -21.64 0.70 -8.09
N GLY A 124 -21.15 1.28 -7.01
CA GLY A 124 -19.71 1.23 -6.67
C GLY A 124 -19.18 -0.15 -6.34
N TRP A 125 -19.99 -1.05 -5.81
CA TRP A 125 -19.58 -2.42 -5.49
C TRP A 125 -19.25 -3.27 -6.72
N HIS A 126 -19.97 -3.09 -7.83
CA HIS A 126 -19.63 -3.77 -9.09
C HIS A 126 -18.23 -3.40 -9.58
N GLN A 127 -17.83 -2.14 -9.42
CA GLN A 127 -16.48 -1.70 -9.79
C GLN A 127 -15.39 -2.29 -8.90
N VAL A 128 -15.68 -2.55 -7.62
CA VAL A 128 -14.75 -3.22 -6.70
C VAL A 128 -14.58 -4.69 -7.09
N LEU A 129 -15.69 -5.38 -7.37
CA LEU A 129 -15.71 -6.81 -7.71
C LEU A 129 -15.15 -7.07 -9.12
N ASP A 130 -15.49 -6.24 -10.10
CA ASP A 130 -14.97 -6.36 -11.48
C ASP A 130 -13.50 -6.04 -11.59
N GLY A 131 -12.96 -5.20 -10.71
CA GLY A 131 -11.52 -4.93 -10.60
C GLY A 131 -10.71 -6.20 -10.37
N ASP A 132 -11.24 -7.12 -9.56
CA ASP A 132 -10.60 -8.39 -9.22
C ASP A 132 -10.59 -9.38 -10.37
N GLN A 133 -11.64 -9.41 -11.21
CA GLN A 133 -11.68 -10.29 -12.39
C GLN A 133 -10.68 -9.87 -13.47
N LYS A 134 -10.33 -8.58 -13.54
CA LYS A 134 -9.34 -8.07 -14.51
C LYS A 134 -7.89 -8.30 -14.08
N LEU A 135 -7.64 -8.56 -12.80
CA LEU A 135 -6.31 -8.86 -12.27
C LEU A 135 -5.90 -10.33 -12.51
N ASN A 136 -6.87 -11.21 -12.75
CA ASN A 136 -6.67 -12.65 -12.96
C ASN A 136 -6.62 -13.08 -14.43
N ARG A 137 -6.50 -12.16 -15.39
CA ARG A 137 -6.40 -12.45 -16.84
C ARG A 137 -5.06 -12.02 -17.41
#